data_852c5d30b8931cfab012eb96e2400003
#
_entry.id   852c5d30b8931cfab012eb96e2400003
#
_cell.length_a   1.000
_cell.length_b   1.000
_cell.length_c   1.000
_cell.angle_alpha   90.00
_cell.angle_beta   90.00
_cell.angle_gamma   90.00
#
_symmetry.space_group_name_H-M   'P 1'
#
loop_
_entity.id
_entity.type
_entity.pdbx_description
1 polymer ?
#
loop_
_entity_poly.entity_id
_entity_poly.type
_entity_poly.pdbx_seq_one_letter_code
_entity_poly.pdbx_strand_id
1 'polypeptide(L)'
;PESQLDRFMICLSIGYPNLEKQIEIIKSRRYDNPIERIKEVASKENVIEVQNYLSSVRISDDALKYIVLLCEKTREMPLVELGVSPRGVLALVQMAKAHAVFRRSYLCYSRRCSICLFRCMCTSYDITSTSKGRRFRC
;
A
#
# COMPACT_ATOMS: atom_id res chain seq x y z
N PRO A 1 8.29 5.23 -16.90
CA PRO A 1 7.82 4.05 -17.61
C PRO A 1 7.06 3.14 -16.63
N GLU A 2 5.93 2.63 -17.03
CA GLU A 2 5.03 1.78 -16.22
C GLU A 2 5.73 0.55 -15.64
N SER A 3 6.63 -0.05 -16.43
CA SER A 3 7.46 -1.19 -15.99
C SER A 3 8.34 -0.91 -14.77
N GLN A 4 8.63 0.35 -14.48
CA GLN A 4 9.38 0.76 -13.29
C GLN A 4 8.44 0.88 -12.08
N LEU A 5 7.21 1.35 -12.29
CA LEU A 5 6.21 1.48 -11.23
C LEU A 5 5.76 0.12 -10.70
N ASP A 6 5.68 -0.89 -11.56
CA ASP A 6 5.33 -2.28 -11.18
C ASP A 6 6.32 -2.91 -10.17
N ARG A 7 7.49 -2.30 -9.97
CA ARG A 7 8.48 -2.77 -8.99
C ARG A 7 8.20 -2.29 -7.56
N PHE A 8 7.36 -1.28 -7.40
CA PHE A 8 7.00 -0.77 -6.08
C PHE A 8 5.78 -1.50 -5.55
N MET A 9 5.84 -1.90 -4.28
CA MET A 9 4.78 -2.66 -3.64
C MET A 9 3.57 -1.79 -3.32
N ILE A 10 3.79 -0.54 -2.93
CA ILE A 10 2.75 0.45 -2.61
C ILE A 10 3.18 1.85 -3.05
N CYS A 11 2.20 2.69 -3.36
CA CYS A 11 2.36 4.12 -3.57
C CYS A 11 1.52 4.87 -2.52
N LEU A 12 2.06 5.89 -1.94
CA LEU A 12 1.38 6.68 -0.93
C LEU A 12 1.43 8.15 -1.34
N SER A 13 0.29 8.82 -1.23
CA SER A 13 0.23 10.27 -1.37
C SER A 13 0.13 10.88 0.03
N ILE A 14 1.11 11.71 0.38
CA ILE A 14 1.09 12.45 1.66
C ILE A 14 0.21 13.69 1.55
N GLY A 15 0.02 14.22 0.33
CA GLY A 15 -0.69 15.47 0.08
C GLY A 15 0.07 16.69 0.59
N TYR A 16 -0.59 17.84 0.53
CA TYR A 16 -0.06 19.09 1.06
C TYR A 16 -0.73 19.41 2.41
N PRO A 17 0.02 19.96 3.37
CA PRO A 17 -0.55 20.42 4.63
C PRO A 17 -1.50 21.59 4.39
N ASN A 18 -2.51 21.74 5.23
CA ASN A 18 -3.39 22.91 5.20
C ASN A 18 -2.64 24.21 5.58
N LEU A 19 -3.25 25.37 5.35
CA LEU A 19 -2.63 26.66 5.58
C LEU A 19 -2.06 26.82 7.01
N GLU A 20 -2.82 26.40 8.00
CA GLU A 20 -2.42 26.51 9.42
C GLU A 20 -1.18 25.66 9.70
N LYS A 21 -1.15 24.43 9.20
CA LYS A 21 -0.01 23.51 9.33
C LYS A 21 1.23 24.01 8.56
N GLN A 22 1.05 24.65 7.41
CA GLN A 22 2.15 25.27 6.69
C GLN A 22 2.79 26.40 7.49
N ILE A 23 1.96 27.28 8.11
CA ILE A 23 2.43 28.35 8.98
C ILE A 23 3.18 27.77 10.20
N GLU A 24 2.66 26.71 10.81
CA GLU A 24 3.28 26.02 11.95
C GLU A 24 4.66 25.46 11.58
N ILE A 25 4.78 24.82 10.40
CA ILE A 25 6.05 24.30 9.87
C ILE A 25 7.06 25.42 9.67
N ILE A 26 6.64 26.56 9.11
CA ILE A 26 7.53 27.71 8.89
C ILE A 26 8.01 28.29 10.25
N LYS A 27 7.09 28.42 11.20
CA LYS A 27 7.43 28.94 12.54
C LYS A 27 8.38 28.00 13.28
N SER A 28 8.15 26.69 13.24
CA SER A 28 8.99 25.71 13.94
C SER A 28 10.41 25.66 13.38
N ARG A 29 10.58 25.79 12.06
CA ARG A 29 11.90 25.79 11.42
C ARG A 29 12.72 27.06 11.67
N ARG A 30 12.11 28.12 12.18
CA ARG A 30 12.77 29.40 12.41
C ARG A 30 13.78 29.35 13.58
N TYR A 31 13.53 28.45 14.52
CA TYR A 31 14.32 28.40 15.78
C TYR A 31 15.05 27.05 15.99
N ASP A 32 14.63 26.00 15.26
CA ASP A 32 15.13 24.66 15.51
C ASP A 32 14.94 23.75 14.29
N ASN A 33 15.82 22.77 14.15
CA ASN A 33 15.69 21.72 13.14
C ASN A 33 14.96 20.51 13.75
N PRO A 34 13.69 20.24 13.38
CA PRO A 34 12.93 19.13 13.95
C PRO A 34 13.60 17.76 13.78
N ILE A 35 14.52 17.61 12.81
CA ILE A 35 15.24 16.37 12.54
C ILE A 35 16.13 15.99 13.73
N GLU A 36 16.72 16.97 14.42
CA GLU A 36 17.60 16.74 15.57
C GLU A 36 16.89 16.18 16.80
N ARG A 37 15.56 16.31 16.84
CA ARG A 37 14.72 15.80 17.92
C ARG A 37 14.19 14.38 17.66
N ILE A 38 14.39 13.84 16.46
CA ILE A 38 13.94 12.50 16.11
C ILE A 38 14.79 11.51 16.90
N LYS A 39 14.09 10.66 17.67
CA LYS A 39 14.71 9.56 18.39
C LYS A 39 14.44 8.26 17.64
N GLU A 40 15.38 7.34 17.72
CA GLU A 40 15.19 5.99 17.24
C GLU A 40 13.99 5.34 17.95
N VAL A 41 13.05 4.79 17.17
CA VAL A 41 11.83 4.15 17.67
C VAL A 41 11.93 2.64 17.56
N ALA A 42 12.74 2.14 16.61
CA ALA A 42 12.98 0.72 16.38
C ALA A 42 14.37 0.53 15.80
N SER A 43 15.04 -0.54 16.21
CA SER A 43 16.34 -0.92 15.66
C SER A 43 16.19 -1.66 14.32
N LYS A 44 17.28 -1.80 13.58
CA LYS A 44 17.33 -2.61 12.36
C LYS A 44 16.93 -4.05 12.64
N GLU A 45 17.35 -4.60 13.76
CA GLU A 45 17.06 -5.96 14.20
C GLU A 45 15.56 -6.17 14.41
N ASN A 46 14.86 -5.21 15.02
CA ASN A 46 13.40 -5.26 15.17
C ASN A 46 12.69 -5.31 13.82
N VAL A 47 13.15 -4.54 12.83
CA VAL A 47 12.57 -4.56 11.48
C VAL A 47 12.77 -5.92 10.82
N ILE A 48 13.98 -6.51 10.92
CA ILE A 48 14.29 -7.83 10.37
C ILE A 48 13.45 -8.91 11.06
N GLU A 49 13.28 -8.83 12.37
CA GLU A 49 12.44 -9.76 13.12
C GLU A 49 10.98 -9.74 12.63
N VAL A 50 10.43 -8.55 12.44
CA VAL A 50 9.07 -8.40 11.86
C VAL A 50 8.99 -8.98 10.45
N GLN A 51 10.00 -8.76 9.61
CA GLN A 51 10.04 -9.33 8.25
C GLN A 51 10.07 -10.86 8.29
N ASN A 52 10.88 -11.45 9.16
CA ASN A 52 10.94 -12.89 9.34
C ASN A 52 9.61 -13.45 9.88
N TYR A 53 8.98 -12.73 10.80
CA TYR A 53 7.68 -13.11 11.32
C TYR A 53 6.59 -13.11 10.23
N LEU A 54 6.61 -12.15 9.31
CA LEU A 54 5.68 -12.11 8.18
C LEU A 54 5.74 -13.36 7.29
N SER A 55 6.93 -13.97 7.18
CA SER A 55 7.12 -15.21 6.42
C SER A 55 6.39 -16.39 7.07
N SER A 56 6.21 -16.40 8.38
CA SER A 56 5.50 -17.45 9.13
C SER A 56 3.97 -17.32 9.07
N VAL A 57 3.44 -16.16 8.67
CA VAL A 57 1.99 -15.93 8.59
C VAL A 57 1.39 -16.78 7.49
N ARG A 58 0.45 -17.65 7.86
CA ARG A 58 -0.28 -18.49 6.92
C ARG A 58 -1.42 -17.72 6.26
N ILE A 59 -1.66 -18.01 5.01
CA ILE A 59 -2.81 -17.54 4.25
C ILE A 59 -3.61 -18.77 3.80
N SER A 60 -4.92 -18.75 3.93
CA SER A 60 -5.76 -19.87 3.50
C SER A 60 -5.84 -19.94 1.98
N ASP A 61 -6.04 -21.15 1.44
CA ASP A 61 -6.21 -21.38 0.00
C ASP A 61 -7.39 -20.59 -0.57
N ASP A 62 -8.48 -20.46 0.19
CA ASP A 62 -9.64 -19.65 -0.19
C ASP A 62 -9.29 -18.17 -0.31
N ALA A 63 -8.44 -17.64 0.59
CA ALA A 63 -7.98 -16.26 0.52
C ALA A 63 -7.04 -16.05 -0.67
N LEU A 64 -6.15 -17.01 -0.96
CA LEU A 64 -5.31 -16.97 -2.15
C LEU A 64 -6.14 -17.00 -3.43
N LYS A 65 -7.10 -17.92 -3.52
CA LYS A 65 -8.03 -18.01 -4.64
C LYS A 65 -8.81 -16.72 -4.85
N TYR A 66 -9.28 -16.12 -3.76
CA TYR A 66 -9.98 -14.82 -3.80
C TYR A 66 -9.08 -13.72 -4.37
N ILE A 67 -7.82 -13.62 -3.91
CA ILE A 67 -6.85 -12.61 -4.40
C ILE A 67 -6.61 -12.78 -5.90
N VAL A 68 -6.38 -14.03 -6.35
CA VAL A 68 -6.12 -14.32 -7.77
C VAL A 68 -7.32 -13.95 -8.63
N LEU A 69 -8.52 -14.42 -8.27
CA LEU A 69 -9.75 -14.12 -9.01
C LEU A 69 -10.01 -12.61 -9.09
N LEU A 70 -9.73 -11.89 -8.01
CA LEU A 70 -9.90 -10.44 -7.98
C LEU A 70 -8.91 -9.73 -8.91
N CYS A 71 -7.65 -10.18 -8.95
CA CYS A 71 -6.64 -9.66 -9.88
C CYS A 71 -6.96 -10.01 -11.34
N GLU A 72 -7.48 -11.20 -11.62
CA GLU A 72 -7.96 -11.57 -12.96
C GLU A 72 -9.09 -10.67 -13.43
N LYS A 73 -10.05 -10.38 -12.55
CA LYS A 73 -11.14 -9.44 -12.88
C LYS A 73 -10.64 -8.05 -13.28
N THR A 74 -9.53 -7.57 -12.68
CA THR A 74 -8.97 -6.27 -13.11
C THR A 74 -8.47 -6.28 -14.55
N ARG A 75 -8.04 -7.44 -15.08
CA ARG A 75 -7.59 -7.58 -16.47
C ARG A 75 -8.73 -7.62 -17.47
N GLU A 76 -9.93 -7.99 -17.01
CA GLU A 76 -11.14 -8.08 -17.83
C GLU A 76 -11.97 -6.78 -17.80
N MET A 77 -11.67 -5.86 -16.88
CA MET A 77 -12.46 -4.64 -16.72
C MET A 77 -12.12 -3.58 -17.77
N PRO A 78 -13.09 -3.13 -18.58
CA PRO A 78 -12.83 -2.13 -19.65
C PRO A 78 -12.36 -0.77 -19.14
N LEU A 79 -12.61 -0.47 -17.85
CA LEU A 79 -12.22 0.79 -17.22
C LEU A 79 -10.79 0.79 -16.66
N VAL A 80 -10.13 -0.36 -16.67
CA VAL A 80 -8.77 -0.54 -16.17
C VAL A 80 -7.84 -0.62 -17.38
N GLU A 81 -6.98 0.37 -17.53
CA GLU A 81 -6.05 0.46 -18.64
C GLU A 81 -5.02 -0.68 -18.61
N LEU A 82 -4.56 -1.03 -17.42
CA LEU A 82 -3.60 -2.11 -17.21
C LEU A 82 -4.02 -2.97 -16.01
N GLY A 83 -4.32 -4.24 -16.21
CA GLY A 83 -4.69 -5.17 -15.14
C GLY A 83 -3.50 -5.60 -14.28
N VAL A 84 -3.76 -6.06 -13.05
CA VAL A 84 -2.72 -6.44 -12.07
C VAL A 84 -1.75 -7.47 -12.63
N SER A 85 -0.46 -7.16 -12.59
CA SER A 85 0.61 -8.07 -13.02
C SER A 85 0.75 -9.27 -12.03
N PRO A 86 1.37 -10.39 -12.44
CA PRO A 86 1.69 -11.47 -11.51
C PRO A 86 2.56 -11.01 -10.33
N ARG A 87 3.43 -10.02 -10.54
CA ARG A 87 4.22 -9.40 -9.48
C ARG A 87 3.35 -8.60 -8.50
N GLY A 88 2.36 -7.88 -9.02
CA GLY A 88 1.35 -7.18 -8.21
C GLY A 88 0.54 -8.14 -7.35
N VAL A 89 0.22 -9.35 -7.86
CA VAL A 89 -0.45 -10.39 -7.05
C VAL A 89 0.42 -10.82 -5.87
N LEU A 90 1.73 -11.04 -6.08
CA LEU A 90 2.66 -11.38 -4.99
C LEU A 90 2.78 -10.25 -3.97
N ALA A 91 2.88 -9.00 -4.42
CA ALA A 91 2.91 -7.84 -3.55
C ALA A 91 1.63 -7.75 -2.69
N LEU A 92 0.47 -8.00 -3.29
CA LEU A 92 -0.81 -8.01 -2.59
C LEU A 92 -0.88 -9.09 -1.51
N VAL A 93 -0.37 -10.30 -1.79
CA VAL A 93 -0.28 -11.39 -0.79
C VAL A 93 0.60 -10.96 0.40
N GLN A 94 1.74 -10.33 0.15
CA GLN A 94 2.63 -9.84 1.21
C GLN A 94 1.96 -8.73 2.04
N MET A 95 1.28 -7.80 1.40
CA MET A 95 0.52 -6.74 2.09
C MET A 95 -0.63 -7.30 2.91
N ALA A 96 -1.31 -8.33 2.43
CA ALA A 96 -2.38 -9.00 3.19
C ALA A 96 -1.84 -9.67 4.46
N LYS A 97 -0.68 -10.33 4.38
CA LYS A 97 0.01 -10.89 5.54
C LYS A 97 0.41 -9.79 6.54
N ALA A 98 1.05 -8.71 6.07
CA ALA A 98 1.43 -7.59 6.91
C ALA A 98 0.22 -6.97 7.62
N HIS A 99 -0.89 -6.77 6.90
CA HIS A 99 -2.12 -6.25 7.50
C HIS A 99 -2.69 -7.19 8.57
N ALA A 100 -2.60 -8.51 8.37
CA ALA A 100 -3.03 -9.48 9.38
C ALA A 100 -2.21 -9.35 10.68
N VAL A 101 -0.89 -9.20 10.57
CA VAL A 101 0.01 -8.98 11.71
C VAL A 101 -0.34 -7.70 12.47
N PHE A 102 -0.49 -6.59 11.77
CA PHE A 102 -0.91 -5.31 12.39
C PHE A 102 -2.24 -5.42 13.15
N ARG A 103 -3.12 -6.30 12.69
CA ARG A 103 -4.41 -6.57 13.36
C ARG A 103 -4.33 -7.71 14.40
N ARG A 104 -3.12 -8.15 14.77
CA ARG A 104 -2.88 -9.25 15.73
C ARG A 104 -3.63 -10.54 15.35
N SER A 105 -3.69 -10.85 14.05
CA SER A 105 -4.36 -12.03 13.53
C SER A 105 -3.35 -12.93 12.84
N TYR A 106 -3.30 -14.19 13.25
CA TYR A 106 -2.42 -15.21 12.66
C TYR A 106 -2.91 -15.74 11.31
N LEU A 107 -4.13 -15.38 10.91
CA LEU A 107 -4.75 -15.83 9.68
C LEU A 107 -5.25 -14.64 8.85
N CYS A 108 -4.97 -14.68 7.55
CA CYS A 108 -5.50 -13.72 6.60
C CYS A 108 -6.81 -14.25 6.00
N TYR A 109 -7.90 -13.49 6.20
CA TYR A 109 -9.23 -13.79 5.65
C TYR A 109 -9.57 -12.87 4.48
N SER A 110 -10.48 -13.30 3.61
CA SER A 110 -10.89 -12.61 2.38
C SER A 110 -11.34 -11.15 2.59
N ARG A 111 -12.07 -10.84 3.66
CA ARG A 111 -12.50 -9.46 3.98
C ARG A 111 -11.33 -8.49 4.22
N ARG A 112 -10.17 -8.99 4.64
CA ARG A 112 -8.96 -8.17 4.87
C ARG A 112 -8.15 -7.95 3.61
N CYS A 113 -8.24 -8.88 2.67
CA CYS A 113 -7.58 -8.77 1.38
C CYS A 113 -8.15 -7.62 0.54
N SER A 114 -9.47 -7.35 0.61
CA SER A 114 -10.10 -6.26 -0.15
C SER A 114 -9.58 -4.86 0.24
N ILE A 115 -9.29 -4.62 1.52
CA ILE A 115 -8.73 -3.33 1.97
C ILE A 115 -7.28 -3.16 1.49
N CYS A 116 -6.48 -4.23 1.55
CA CYS A 116 -5.11 -4.21 1.03
C CYS A 116 -5.10 -4.05 -0.48
N LEU A 117 -6.05 -4.67 -1.17
CA LEU A 117 -6.19 -4.61 -2.61
C LEU A 117 -6.43 -3.18 -3.07
N PHE A 118 -7.37 -2.47 -2.46
CA PHE A 118 -7.64 -1.09 -2.81
C PHE A 118 -6.38 -0.20 -2.68
N ARG A 119 -5.60 -0.40 -1.62
CA ARG A 119 -4.34 0.33 -1.41
C ARG A 119 -3.20 -0.11 -2.33
N CYS A 120 -3.09 -1.38 -2.69
CA CYS A 120 -2.11 -1.86 -3.65
C CYS A 120 -2.47 -1.52 -5.09
N MET A 121 -3.75 -1.59 -5.45
CA MET A 121 -4.21 -1.28 -6.81
C MET A 121 -4.03 0.20 -7.15
N CYS A 122 -4.17 1.11 -6.18
CA CYS A 122 -3.91 2.53 -6.40
C CYS A 122 -2.44 2.83 -6.75
N THR A 123 -1.53 1.88 -6.59
CA THR A 123 -0.11 2.09 -6.87
C THR A 123 0.29 1.90 -8.31
N SER A 124 -0.40 0.98 -8.98
CA SER A 124 0.06 0.47 -10.27
C SER A 124 -0.83 0.90 -11.43
N TYR A 125 -2.03 1.45 -11.15
CA TYR A 125 -3.05 1.60 -12.18
C TYR A 125 -3.77 2.94 -12.06
N ASP A 126 -3.57 3.79 -13.06
CA ASP A 126 -4.45 4.93 -13.31
C ASP A 126 -5.82 4.37 -13.76
N ILE A 127 -6.78 4.36 -12.84
CA ILE A 127 -8.18 4.11 -13.19
C ILE A 127 -8.66 5.38 -13.90
N THR A 128 -8.56 5.41 -15.22
CA THR A 128 -9.12 6.48 -16.01
C THR A 128 -10.63 6.33 -16.04
N SER A 129 -11.34 7.13 -15.24
CA SER A 129 -12.76 7.31 -15.47
C SER A 129 -12.94 8.13 -16.75
N THR A 130 -13.42 7.51 -17.80
CA THR A 130 -13.75 8.11 -19.10
C THR A 130 -14.95 9.07 -19.07
N SER A 131 -15.37 9.56 -17.90
CA SER A 131 -16.35 10.60 -17.79
C SER A 131 -15.76 11.84 -17.13
N LYS A 132 -15.36 12.81 -17.97
CA LYS A 132 -15.02 14.19 -17.60
C LYS A 132 -13.90 14.36 -16.55
N GLY A 133 -12.65 14.20 -16.97
CA GLY A 133 -11.52 15.01 -16.45
C GLY A 133 -11.21 14.95 -14.95
N ARG A 134 -11.75 14.03 -14.19
CA ARG A 134 -11.41 13.83 -12.79
C ARG A 134 -10.48 12.61 -12.66
N ARG A 135 -9.19 12.87 -12.57
CA ARG A 135 -8.23 11.88 -12.09
C ARG A 135 -8.58 11.58 -10.64
N PHE A 136 -9.07 10.40 -10.33
CA PHE A 136 -9.08 9.90 -8.96
C PHE A 136 -7.63 9.59 -8.60
N ARG A 137 -6.99 10.53 -7.90
CA ARG A 137 -5.77 10.23 -7.14
C ARG A 137 -6.23 9.57 -5.84
N CYS A 138 -5.86 8.31 -5.65
CA CYS A 138 -5.94 7.68 -4.35
C CYS A 138 -4.97 8.33 -3.36
#